data_75011a5291af101440de8bef90af240a
#
_entry.id   75011a5291af101440de8bef90af240a
#
_cell.length_a   1.000
_cell.length_b   1.000
_cell.length_c   1.000
_cell.angle_alpha   90.00
_cell.angle_beta   90.00
_cell.angle_gamma   90.00
#
_symmetry.space_group_name_H-M   'P 1'
#
loop_
_entity.id
_entity.type
_entity.pdbx_description
1 polymer ?
#
loop_
_entity_poly.entity_id
_entity_poly.type
_entity_poly.pdbx_seq_one_letter_code
_entity_poly.pdbx_strand_id
1 'polypeptide(L)'
;MTITKSEDNTHELINDCIKCISSKDYIAAQNYISDIYNVAQDTNNNKILSIVLSLNAMIQYSIGTSDGSEFLDEASFLAKNEEDKTAALINEFVKGNINFAENNKDIALIHYNNALKTASQNDEFSLSGLINTRIKQLQNGMDYSLPTQTDPLVSLVKISRSITALTDIDELLKVIAQETKNAMQADRCTVFLWDKESNELWSKVALGVENKEIRFPADKGLAGYVVQSGETVNITDAYSDSRFNPEVDKKTGYKTKTILCMPIMNNSHEIIGAFQVLNKIDGIFTKNDEDLLIAIGGSASIALENAQLFDQQLQMYREQKLLFESFIDTLATSVDARDKITAGHSTRVRMYSSLLADELNLDKKDKSLLEKAATLHDIGKIGIRDSVLQKEGKLTDEEYKHIQEHVRITHNILNKLYMSPDFRIITEMASSHHEKYDGSGYYRHLKGEEITLGGRILAVADVFDAITSKRHYRDKMPIKNVLNIIIEGSGKHFDPTLADTFMKISLDKIINVFLSETGGSISAQDNEVLSKHNLYDIKNISDNQTQNENETYLLDLFNKYYLNMSNGNE
;
A
#
# COMPACT_ATOMS: atom_id res chain seq x y z
N MET A 1 -25.17 5.78 10.51
CA MET A 1 -26.60 5.55 10.21
C MET A 1 -26.69 5.37 8.70
N THR A 2 -26.67 4.14 8.21
CA THR A 2 -26.76 3.82 6.78
C THR A 2 -28.21 3.95 6.40
N ILE A 3 -28.56 5.08 5.78
CA ILE A 3 -29.89 5.27 5.18
C ILE A 3 -29.88 4.40 3.92
N THR A 4 -30.65 3.35 3.88
CA THR A 4 -31.03 2.66 2.65
C THR A 4 -31.79 3.68 1.80
N LYS A 5 -31.08 4.35 0.89
CA LYS A 5 -31.67 5.30 -0.07
C LYS A 5 -32.47 4.46 -1.06
N SER A 6 -33.80 4.48 -0.96
CA SER A 6 -34.70 3.87 -1.92
C SER A 6 -34.71 4.66 -3.22
N GLU A 7 -35.13 4.06 -4.34
CA GLU A 7 -35.31 4.73 -5.65
C GLU A 7 -36.18 5.98 -5.55
N ASP A 8 -37.13 6.02 -4.62
CA ASP A 8 -38.03 7.17 -4.38
C ASP A 8 -37.28 8.45 -3.98
N ASN A 9 -36.07 8.35 -3.40
CA ASN A 9 -35.28 9.52 -3.00
C ASN A 9 -34.32 10.00 -4.11
N THR A 10 -34.13 9.19 -5.15
CA THR A 10 -33.16 9.48 -6.23
C THR A 10 -33.62 10.64 -7.12
N HIS A 11 -34.91 10.74 -7.34
CA HIS A 11 -35.49 11.82 -8.12
C HIS A 11 -35.27 13.21 -7.47
N GLU A 12 -35.38 13.30 -6.16
CA GLU A 12 -35.08 14.50 -5.38
C GLU A 12 -33.61 14.88 -5.47
N LEU A 13 -32.70 13.89 -5.34
CA LEU A 13 -31.25 14.10 -5.46
C LEU A 13 -30.86 14.60 -6.85
N ILE A 14 -31.46 14.07 -7.93
CA ILE A 14 -31.22 14.53 -9.31
C ILE A 14 -31.68 15.98 -9.48
N ASN A 15 -32.86 16.31 -8.98
CA ASN A 15 -33.38 17.69 -9.04
C ASN A 15 -32.49 18.68 -8.29
N ASP A 16 -32.01 18.30 -7.11
CA ASP A 16 -31.13 19.15 -6.32
C ASP A 16 -29.75 19.30 -6.98
N CYS A 17 -29.23 18.23 -7.58
CA CYS A 17 -28.02 18.29 -8.40
C CYS A 17 -28.17 19.28 -9.56
N ILE A 18 -29.28 19.21 -10.31
CA ILE A 18 -29.59 20.15 -11.42
C ILE A 18 -29.70 21.61 -10.93
N LYS A 19 -30.32 21.85 -9.76
CA LYS A 19 -30.37 23.17 -9.15
C LYS A 19 -28.98 23.68 -8.78
N CYS A 20 -28.16 22.86 -8.16
CA CYS A 20 -26.78 23.20 -7.82
C CYS A 20 -25.95 23.55 -9.06
N ILE A 21 -26.04 22.74 -10.11
CA ILE A 21 -25.39 23.05 -11.40
C ILE A 21 -25.90 24.40 -11.95
N SER A 22 -27.21 24.64 -11.90
CA SER A 22 -27.82 25.87 -12.40
C SER A 22 -27.43 27.13 -11.61
N SER A 23 -27.21 26.98 -10.29
CA SER A 23 -26.71 28.03 -9.40
C SER A 23 -25.17 28.11 -9.34
N LYS A 24 -24.46 27.26 -10.11
CA LYS A 24 -23.00 27.17 -10.17
C LYS A 24 -22.37 26.67 -8.87
N ASP A 25 -23.12 25.98 -8.01
CA ASP A 25 -22.58 25.29 -6.82
C ASP A 25 -22.10 23.89 -7.20
N TYR A 26 -20.93 23.82 -7.82
CA TYR A 26 -20.38 22.58 -8.35
C TYR A 26 -19.88 21.63 -7.24
N ILE A 27 -19.57 22.15 -6.05
CA ILE A 27 -19.17 21.32 -4.89
C ILE A 27 -20.37 20.53 -4.39
N ALA A 28 -21.48 21.21 -4.15
CA ALA A 28 -22.72 20.53 -3.75
C ALA A 28 -23.22 19.60 -4.86
N ALA A 29 -23.14 20.01 -6.13
CA ALA A 29 -23.51 19.16 -7.26
C ALA A 29 -22.68 17.86 -7.30
N GLN A 30 -21.38 17.92 -7.04
CA GLN A 30 -20.50 16.76 -7.05
C GLN A 30 -20.80 15.76 -5.93
N ASN A 31 -21.22 16.25 -4.76
CA ASN A 31 -21.67 15.38 -3.67
C ASN A 31 -22.95 14.62 -4.08
N TYR A 32 -23.92 15.31 -4.70
CA TYR A 32 -25.12 14.67 -5.25
C TYR A 32 -24.78 13.63 -6.33
N ILE A 33 -23.84 13.93 -7.23
CA ILE A 33 -23.36 12.97 -8.25
C ILE A 33 -22.87 11.70 -7.61
N SER A 34 -22.03 11.80 -6.57
CA SER A 34 -21.51 10.63 -5.86
C SER A 34 -22.62 9.78 -5.23
N ASP A 35 -23.59 10.44 -4.59
CA ASP A 35 -24.72 9.78 -3.97
C ASP A 35 -25.61 9.06 -5.00
N ILE A 36 -25.93 9.74 -6.13
CA ILE A 36 -26.78 9.18 -7.19
C ILE A 36 -26.05 8.02 -7.89
N TYR A 37 -24.73 8.15 -8.11
CA TYR A 37 -23.92 7.10 -8.72
C TYR A 37 -23.94 5.81 -7.89
N ASN A 38 -23.79 5.92 -6.58
CA ASN A 38 -23.86 4.77 -5.68
C ASN A 38 -25.24 4.08 -5.76
N VAL A 39 -26.32 4.85 -5.77
CA VAL A 39 -27.68 4.28 -5.93
C VAL A 39 -27.82 3.58 -7.29
N ALA A 40 -27.30 4.17 -8.38
CA ALA A 40 -27.35 3.57 -9.70
C ALA A 40 -26.59 2.22 -9.77
N GLN A 41 -25.45 2.13 -9.11
CA GLN A 41 -24.66 0.89 -9.03
C GLN A 41 -25.35 -0.17 -8.17
N ASP A 42 -25.85 0.21 -6.98
CA ASP A 42 -26.50 -0.71 -6.04
C ASP A 42 -27.80 -1.31 -6.62
N THR A 43 -28.53 -0.51 -7.43
CA THR A 43 -29.79 -0.94 -8.07
C THR A 43 -29.61 -1.49 -9.48
N ASN A 44 -28.40 -1.44 -10.04
CA ASN A 44 -28.09 -1.79 -11.44
C ASN A 44 -29.03 -1.08 -12.45
N ASN A 45 -29.30 0.21 -12.19
CA ASN A 45 -30.29 1.01 -12.95
C ASN A 45 -29.59 1.88 -14.02
N ASN A 46 -29.65 1.44 -15.28
CA ASN A 46 -29.02 2.11 -16.42
C ASN A 46 -29.58 3.50 -16.69
N LYS A 47 -30.89 3.75 -16.42
CA LYS A 47 -31.50 5.09 -16.56
C LYS A 47 -30.80 6.07 -15.62
N ILE A 48 -30.70 5.73 -14.33
CA ILE A 48 -30.06 6.58 -13.32
C ILE A 48 -28.57 6.77 -13.65
N LEU A 49 -27.88 5.70 -14.06
CA LEU A 49 -26.47 5.76 -14.45
C LEU A 49 -26.25 6.71 -15.64
N SER A 50 -27.09 6.64 -16.66
CA SER A 50 -27.02 7.56 -17.82
C SER A 50 -27.25 9.02 -17.41
N ILE A 51 -28.20 9.28 -16.52
CA ILE A 51 -28.49 10.65 -16.02
C ILE A 51 -27.26 11.19 -15.26
N VAL A 52 -26.70 10.42 -14.34
CA VAL A 52 -25.58 10.87 -13.53
C VAL A 52 -24.31 11.10 -14.34
N LEU A 53 -24.06 10.26 -15.36
CA LEU A 53 -22.94 10.47 -16.29
C LEU A 53 -23.12 11.75 -17.09
N SER A 54 -24.34 12.04 -17.58
CA SER A 54 -24.63 13.29 -18.29
C SER A 54 -24.40 14.52 -17.42
N LEU A 55 -24.92 14.53 -16.19
CA LEU A 55 -24.71 15.64 -15.24
C LEU A 55 -23.24 15.78 -14.83
N ASN A 56 -22.53 14.66 -14.64
CA ASN A 56 -21.10 14.68 -14.37
C ASN A 56 -20.31 15.29 -15.53
N ALA A 57 -20.65 14.96 -16.78
CA ALA A 57 -20.04 15.57 -17.97
C ALA A 57 -20.14 17.11 -17.93
N MET A 58 -21.30 17.65 -17.58
CA MET A 58 -21.48 19.08 -17.46
C MET A 58 -20.67 19.72 -16.34
N ILE A 59 -20.57 19.04 -15.19
CA ILE A 59 -19.74 19.48 -14.07
C ILE A 59 -18.26 19.46 -14.48
N GLN A 60 -17.77 18.33 -15.04
CA GLN A 60 -16.36 18.20 -15.45
C GLN A 60 -15.98 19.24 -16.51
N TYR A 61 -16.85 19.49 -17.48
CA TYR A 61 -16.66 20.55 -18.45
C TYR A 61 -16.61 21.94 -17.78
N SER A 62 -17.56 22.22 -16.88
CA SER A 62 -17.65 23.53 -16.20
C SER A 62 -16.43 23.82 -15.30
N ILE A 63 -15.86 22.80 -14.65
CA ILE A 63 -14.66 22.95 -13.83
C ILE A 63 -13.35 22.78 -14.62
N GLY A 64 -13.44 22.54 -15.95
CA GLY A 64 -12.28 22.45 -16.84
C GLY A 64 -11.39 21.21 -16.65
N THR A 65 -11.93 20.13 -16.13
CA THR A 65 -11.19 18.86 -15.89
C THR A 65 -11.24 17.91 -17.07
N SER A 66 -12.28 17.98 -17.90
CA SER A 66 -12.40 17.29 -19.19
C SER A 66 -13.40 18.03 -20.08
N ASP A 67 -13.43 17.68 -21.37
CA ASP A 67 -14.46 18.16 -22.30
C ASP A 67 -15.83 17.47 -22.11
N GLY A 68 -15.88 16.46 -21.23
CA GLY A 68 -17.09 15.71 -20.91
C GLY A 68 -17.51 14.68 -21.97
N SER A 69 -16.79 14.57 -23.09
CA SER A 69 -17.21 13.74 -24.24
C SER A 69 -17.33 12.26 -23.89
N GLU A 70 -16.38 11.71 -23.16
CA GLU A 70 -16.37 10.30 -22.74
C GLU A 70 -17.61 9.93 -21.92
N PHE A 71 -17.96 10.76 -20.93
CA PHE A 71 -19.17 10.57 -20.11
C PHE A 71 -20.46 10.70 -20.93
N LEU A 72 -20.50 11.62 -21.90
CA LEU A 72 -21.67 11.80 -22.75
C LEU A 72 -21.87 10.66 -23.75
N ASP A 73 -20.80 10.07 -24.24
CA ASP A 73 -20.86 8.91 -25.13
C ASP A 73 -21.37 7.68 -24.39
N GLU A 74 -20.86 7.41 -23.20
CA GLU A 74 -21.33 6.33 -22.34
C GLU A 74 -22.80 6.54 -21.93
N ALA A 75 -23.15 7.75 -21.49
CA ALA A 75 -24.53 8.11 -21.15
C ALA A 75 -25.48 7.92 -22.34
N SER A 76 -25.05 8.30 -23.56
CA SER A 76 -25.85 8.14 -24.79
C SER A 76 -26.06 6.66 -25.13
N PHE A 77 -25.05 5.82 -24.91
CA PHE A 77 -25.15 4.37 -25.12
C PHE A 77 -26.17 3.74 -24.17
N LEU A 78 -26.10 4.07 -22.88
CA LEU A 78 -27.05 3.58 -21.87
C LEU A 78 -28.48 4.03 -22.13
N ALA A 79 -28.68 5.32 -22.51
CA ALA A 79 -30.00 5.88 -22.77
C ALA A 79 -30.72 5.26 -23.99
N LYS A 80 -29.99 4.64 -24.93
CA LYS A 80 -30.61 4.10 -26.18
C LYS A 80 -31.56 2.94 -25.95
N ASN A 81 -31.34 2.15 -24.91
CA ASN A 81 -32.08 0.92 -24.64
C ASN A 81 -33.19 1.12 -23.61
N GLU A 82 -33.39 2.32 -23.09
CA GLU A 82 -34.41 2.62 -22.09
C GLU A 82 -35.74 3.02 -22.78
N GLU A 83 -36.84 2.46 -22.30
CA GLU A 83 -38.19 2.84 -22.74
C GLU A 83 -38.53 4.28 -22.31
N ASP A 84 -38.09 4.67 -21.14
CA ASP A 84 -38.19 6.02 -20.59
C ASP A 84 -37.12 6.92 -21.21
N LYS A 85 -37.58 8.04 -21.79
CA LYS A 85 -36.71 9.00 -22.50
C LYS A 85 -36.07 10.07 -21.62
N THR A 86 -36.25 10.02 -20.30
CA THR A 86 -35.72 11.02 -19.37
C THR A 86 -34.19 11.12 -19.44
N ALA A 87 -33.48 9.97 -19.48
CA ALA A 87 -32.04 9.95 -19.61
C ALA A 87 -31.57 10.61 -20.94
N ALA A 88 -32.24 10.31 -22.03
CA ALA A 88 -31.98 10.94 -23.35
C ALA A 88 -32.24 12.45 -23.35
N LEU A 89 -33.30 12.90 -22.67
CA LEU A 89 -33.62 14.31 -22.47
C LEU A 89 -32.49 15.06 -21.76
N ILE A 90 -32.01 14.53 -20.62
CA ILE A 90 -30.96 15.16 -19.84
C ILE A 90 -29.63 15.16 -20.61
N ASN A 91 -29.30 14.08 -21.32
CA ASN A 91 -28.12 14.01 -22.16
C ASN A 91 -28.10 15.06 -23.27
N GLU A 92 -29.20 15.19 -24.00
CA GLU A 92 -29.35 16.23 -25.05
C GLU A 92 -29.30 17.66 -24.46
N PHE A 93 -29.92 17.90 -23.30
CA PHE A 93 -29.83 19.18 -22.62
C PHE A 93 -28.40 19.56 -22.23
N VAL A 94 -27.62 18.59 -21.68
CA VAL A 94 -26.22 18.81 -21.33
C VAL A 94 -25.36 19.07 -22.55
N LYS A 95 -25.52 18.29 -23.63
CA LYS A 95 -24.84 18.57 -24.92
C LYS A 95 -25.12 19.96 -25.44
N GLY A 96 -26.38 20.40 -25.35
CA GLY A 96 -26.77 21.76 -25.70
C GLY A 96 -26.04 22.81 -24.88
N ASN A 97 -25.94 22.66 -23.57
CA ASN A 97 -25.26 23.61 -22.69
C ASN A 97 -23.74 23.68 -22.97
N ILE A 98 -23.08 22.55 -23.19
CA ILE A 98 -21.64 22.51 -23.52
C ILE A 98 -21.38 23.21 -24.86
N ASN A 99 -22.12 22.84 -25.92
CA ASN A 99 -21.96 23.47 -27.22
C ASN A 99 -22.30 24.99 -27.20
N PHE A 100 -23.26 25.39 -26.37
CA PHE A 100 -23.55 26.81 -26.20
C PHE A 100 -22.38 27.58 -25.57
N ALA A 101 -21.75 26.99 -24.56
CA ALA A 101 -20.58 27.58 -23.90
C ALA A 101 -19.36 27.65 -24.84
N GLU A 102 -19.21 26.69 -25.75
CA GLU A 102 -18.19 26.69 -26.80
C GLU A 102 -18.46 27.62 -27.96
N ASN A 103 -19.56 28.40 -27.89
CA ASN A 103 -20.05 29.28 -28.93
C ASN A 103 -20.48 28.57 -30.23
N ASN A 104 -20.76 27.26 -30.16
CA ASN A 104 -21.28 26.42 -31.26
C ASN A 104 -22.81 26.55 -31.33
N LYS A 105 -23.33 27.77 -31.59
CA LYS A 105 -24.75 28.14 -31.42
C LYS A 105 -25.72 27.28 -32.23
N ASP A 106 -25.37 26.92 -33.46
CA ASP A 106 -26.21 26.08 -34.32
C ASP A 106 -26.33 24.64 -33.79
N ILE A 107 -25.22 24.07 -33.30
CA ILE A 107 -25.18 22.72 -32.72
C ILE A 107 -25.96 22.72 -31.40
N ALA A 108 -25.74 23.71 -30.55
CA ALA A 108 -26.48 23.88 -29.30
C ALA A 108 -28.00 23.94 -29.53
N LEU A 109 -28.45 24.68 -30.55
CA LEU A 109 -29.87 24.78 -30.90
C LEU A 109 -30.46 23.43 -31.34
N ILE A 110 -29.69 22.61 -32.08
CA ILE A 110 -30.11 21.27 -32.47
C ILE A 110 -30.35 20.41 -31.24
N HIS A 111 -29.40 20.38 -30.30
CA HIS A 111 -29.51 19.60 -29.07
C HIS A 111 -30.66 20.08 -28.17
N TYR A 112 -30.86 21.40 -28.01
CA TYR A 112 -31.98 21.91 -27.24
C TYR A 112 -33.35 21.59 -27.89
N ASN A 113 -33.44 21.60 -29.20
CA ASN A 113 -34.69 21.21 -29.89
C ASN A 113 -34.93 19.69 -29.75
N ASN A 114 -33.92 18.87 -29.80
CA ASN A 114 -34.03 17.43 -29.52
C ASN A 114 -34.52 17.19 -28.09
N ALA A 115 -33.89 17.87 -27.12
CA ALA A 115 -34.28 17.79 -25.72
C ALA A 115 -35.73 18.26 -25.51
N LEU A 116 -36.15 19.39 -26.12
CA LEU A 116 -37.51 19.90 -26.01
C LEU A 116 -38.55 18.95 -26.60
N LYS A 117 -38.23 18.30 -27.74
CA LYS A 117 -39.10 17.30 -28.35
C LYS A 117 -39.29 16.09 -27.43
N THR A 118 -38.25 15.69 -26.73
CA THR A 118 -38.30 14.60 -25.76
C THR A 118 -39.04 15.02 -24.49
N ALA A 119 -38.85 16.25 -24.00
CA ALA A 119 -39.52 16.81 -22.83
C ALA A 119 -41.03 16.91 -23.02
N SER A 120 -41.52 17.20 -24.25
CA SER A 120 -42.97 17.24 -24.52
C SER A 120 -43.69 15.91 -24.29
N GLN A 121 -42.93 14.81 -24.20
CA GLN A 121 -43.45 13.45 -23.98
C GLN A 121 -43.24 12.96 -22.56
N ASN A 122 -42.17 13.42 -21.88
CA ASN A 122 -41.80 12.93 -20.56
C ASN A 122 -40.87 13.94 -19.83
N ASP A 123 -41.44 15.00 -19.24
CA ASP A 123 -40.68 16.08 -18.56
C ASP A 123 -40.64 15.85 -17.02
N GLU A 124 -40.06 14.75 -16.61
CA GLU A 124 -40.00 14.30 -15.21
C GLU A 124 -39.25 15.33 -14.31
N PHE A 125 -38.29 16.06 -14.85
CA PHE A 125 -37.47 17.03 -14.11
C PHE A 125 -37.80 18.50 -14.46
N SER A 126 -38.94 18.77 -15.11
CA SER A 126 -39.39 20.10 -15.48
C SER A 126 -38.34 20.93 -16.25
N LEU A 127 -37.54 20.26 -17.09
CA LEU A 127 -36.46 20.88 -17.86
C LEU A 127 -36.94 21.72 -19.04
N SER A 128 -38.17 21.55 -19.51
CA SER A 128 -38.75 22.29 -20.65
C SER A 128 -38.67 23.81 -20.46
N GLY A 129 -38.89 24.31 -19.25
CA GLY A 129 -38.73 25.73 -18.92
C GLY A 129 -37.28 26.23 -19.07
N LEU A 130 -36.32 25.46 -18.60
CA LEU A 130 -34.89 25.77 -18.74
C LEU A 130 -34.44 25.73 -20.20
N ILE A 131 -34.84 24.68 -20.93
CA ILE A 131 -34.53 24.53 -22.36
C ILE A 131 -35.06 25.71 -23.17
N ASN A 132 -36.32 26.09 -22.96
CA ASN A 132 -36.92 27.26 -23.64
C ASN A 132 -36.19 28.57 -23.30
N THR A 133 -35.73 28.73 -22.07
CA THR A 133 -34.91 29.87 -21.66
C THR A 133 -33.57 29.90 -22.42
N ARG A 134 -32.90 28.74 -22.57
CA ARG A 134 -31.64 28.62 -23.35
C ARG A 134 -31.85 28.94 -24.83
N ILE A 135 -32.92 28.44 -25.44
CA ILE A 135 -33.26 28.73 -26.84
C ILE A 135 -33.47 30.24 -27.03
N LYS A 136 -34.22 30.90 -26.12
CA LYS A 136 -34.41 32.35 -26.17
C LYS A 136 -33.10 33.14 -26.02
N GLN A 137 -32.21 32.69 -25.13
CA GLN A 137 -30.88 33.29 -24.94
C GLN A 137 -30.06 33.23 -26.24
N LEU A 138 -30.03 32.05 -26.91
CA LEU A 138 -29.37 31.88 -28.20
C LEU A 138 -29.95 32.80 -29.28
N GLN A 139 -31.29 32.87 -29.39
CA GLN A 139 -31.99 33.70 -30.38
C GLN A 139 -31.80 35.22 -30.16
N ASN A 140 -31.65 35.64 -28.90
CA ASN A 140 -31.40 37.02 -28.53
C ASN A 140 -29.92 37.43 -28.58
N GLY A 141 -29.03 36.55 -29.02
CA GLY A 141 -27.59 36.83 -29.11
C GLY A 141 -26.88 36.97 -27.76
N MET A 142 -27.50 36.54 -26.66
CA MET A 142 -26.87 36.52 -25.36
C MET A 142 -25.84 35.39 -25.31
N ASP A 143 -24.65 35.71 -24.84
CA ASP A 143 -23.64 34.68 -24.59
C ASP A 143 -23.94 33.91 -23.29
N TYR A 144 -23.94 32.59 -23.39
CA TYR A 144 -24.00 31.73 -22.22
C TYR A 144 -22.57 31.40 -21.80
N SER A 145 -22.09 32.03 -20.73
CA SER A 145 -20.84 31.63 -20.12
C SER A 145 -21.11 30.59 -19.04
N LEU A 146 -20.72 29.35 -19.29
CA LEU A 146 -20.33 28.46 -18.19
C LEU A 146 -19.13 29.12 -17.49
N PRO A 147 -18.92 28.90 -16.19
CA PRO A 147 -17.78 29.49 -15.50
C PRO A 147 -16.51 29.16 -16.27
N THR A 148 -15.74 30.20 -16.57
CA THR A 148 -14.42 30.02 -17.19
C THR A 148 -13.46 29.45 -16.17
N GLN A 149 -12.37 28.83 -16.61
CA GLN A 149 -11.26 28.31 -15.74
C GLN A 149 -10.70 29.36 -14.77
N THR A 150 -11.02 30.63 -14.96
CA THR A 150 -10.63 31.77 -14.13
C THR A 150 -11.61 32.07 -12.99
N ASP A 151 -12.75 31.36 -12.91
CA ASP A 151 -13.67 31.51 -11.77
C ASP A 151 -13.00 30.97 -10.49
N PRO A 152 -12.92 31.79 -9.41
CA PRO A 152 -12.30 31.35 -8.13
C PRO A 152 -12.90 30.06 -7.56
N LEU A 153 -14.22 29.86 -7.72
CA LEU A 153 -14.89 28.64 -7.26
C LEU A 153 -14.48 27.39 -8.06
N VAL A 154 -14.30 27.53 -9.36
CA VAL A 154 -13.80 26.45 -10.23
C VAL A 154 -12.38 26.08 -9.85
N SER A 155 -11.55 27.08 -9.62
CA SER A 155 -10.17 26.88 -9.15
C SER A 155 -10.14 26.13 -7.81
N LEU A 156 -11.02 26.50 -6.88
CA LEU A 156 -11.14 25.85 -5.57
C LEU A 156 -11.51 24.36 -5.68
N VAL A 157 -12.53 24.02 -6.50
CA VAL A 157 -12.96 22.63 -6.72
C VAL A 157 -11.84 21.81 -7.36
N LYS A 158 -11.14 22.40 -8.33
CA LYS A 158 -9.99 21.75 -8.98
C LYS A 158 -8.85 21.48 -8.00
N ILE A 159 -8.50 22.47 -7.19
CA ILE A 159 -7.49 22.35 -6.14
C ILE A 159 -7.89 21.25 -5.16
N SER A 160 -9.09 21.32 -4.58
CA SER A 160 -9.60 20.35 -3.62
C SER A 160 -9.50 18.91 -4.15
N ARG A 161 -9.90 18.69 -5.41
CA ARG A 161 -9.81 17.36 -6.05
C ARG A 161 -8.37 16.90 -6.27
N SER A 162 -7.49 17.80 -6.73
CA SER A 162 -6.09 17.46 -7.01
C SER A 162 -5.33 17.08 -5.75
N ILE A 163 -5.66 17.69 -4.60
CA ILE A 163 -4.95 17.46 -3.33
C ILE A 163 -5.51 16.28 -2.53
N THR A 164 -6.81 15.97 -2.63
CA THR A 164 -7.42 14.86 -1.85
C THR A 164 -6.99 13.46 -2.30
N ALA A 165 -6.45 13.32 -3.50
CA ALA A 165 -5.97 12.05 -4.03
C ALA A 165 -4.51 11.74 -3.63
N LEU A 166 -3.78 12.71 -3.08
CA LEU A 166 -2.37 12.59 -2.76
C LEU A 166 -2.17 12.19 -1.30
N THR A 167 -1.34 11.18 -1.08
CA THR A 167 -0.94 10.70 0.26
C THR A 167 0.52 11.00 0.61
N ASP A 168 1.33 11.36 -0.40
CA ASP A 168 2.71 11.81 -0.20
C ASP A 168 2.72 13.29 0.14
N ILE A 169 3.27 13.64 1.32
CA ILE A 169 3.23 15.01 1.86
C ILE A 169 4.07 15.98 1.01
N ASP A 170 5.15 15.50 0.41
CA ASP A 170 6.05 16.32 -0.39
C ASP A 170 5.41 16.70 -1.73
N GLU A 171 4.76 15.73 -2.36
CA GLU A 171 4.01 15.95 -3.59
C GLU A 171 2.79 16.82 -3.33
N LEU A 172 2.08 16.57 -2.22
CA LEU A 172 0.93 17.35 -1.79
C LEU A 172 1.29 18.83 -1.58
N LEU A 173 2.37 19.13 -0.87
CA LEU A 173 2.83 20.51 -0.67
C LEU A 173 3.16 21.22 -1.99
N LYS A 174 3.75 20.49 -2.95
CA LYS A 174 4.03 21.03 -4.31
C LYS A 174 2.75 21.41 -5.03
N VAL A 175 1.80 20.49 -5.06
CA VAL A 175 0.52 20.70 -5.76
C VAL A 175 -0.25 21.83 -5.10
N ILE A 176 -0.34 21.87 -3.77
CA ILE A 176 -1.00 22.95 -3.04
C ILE A 176 -0.36 24.31 -3.39
N ALA A 177 0.98 24.40 -3.31
CA ALA A 177 1.69 25.65 -3.60
C ALA A 177 1.49 26.10 -5.06
N GLN A 178 1.57 25.17 -6.02
CA GLN A 178 1.42 25.47 -7.44
C GLN A 178 -0.01 25.92 -7.78
N GLU A 179 -1.01 25.17 -7.31
CA GLU A 179 -2.41 25.50 -7.59
C GLU A 179 -2.85 26.77 -6.88
N THR A 180 -2.39 27.00 -5.62
CA THR A 180 -2.62 28.26 -4.90
C THR A 180 -2.00 29.43 -5.65
N LYS A 181 -0.75 29.31 -6.09
CA LYS A 181 -0.08 30.32 -6.91
C LYS A 181 -0.91 30.71 -8.13
N ASN A 182 -1.42 29.71 -8.87
CA ASN A 182 -2.21 29.89 -10.09
C ASN A 182 -3.55 30.58 -9.78
N ALA A 183 -4.29 30.08 -8.78
CA ALA A 183 -5.59 30.62 -8.38
C ALA A 183 -5.47 32.06 -7.87
N MET A 184 -4.42 32.36 -7.14
CA MET A 184 -4.13 33.69 -6.60
C MET A 184 -3.54 34.66 -7.63
N GLN A 185 -3.23 34.20 -8.85
CA GLN A 185 -2.53 34.98 -9.88
C GLN A 185 -1.29 35.66 -9.28
N ALA A 186 -0.45 34.88 -8.62
CA ALA A 186 0.74 35.35 -7.92
C ALA A 186 2.01 34.78 -8.56
N ASP A 187 3.15 35.41 -8.28
CA ASP A 187 4.46 34.97 -8.80
C ASP A 187 4.98 33.75 -8.04
N ARG A 188 4.80 33.72 -6.71
CA ARG A 188 5.22 32.60 -5.86
C ARG A 188 4.19 32.27 -4.78
N CYS A 189 4.15 30.98 -4.40
CA CYS A 189 3.47 30.51 -3.21
C CYS A 189 4.37 29.51 -2.49
N THR A 190 4.42 29.61 -1.19
CA THR A 190 5.08 28.63 -0.31
C THR A 190 4.09 28.21 0.78
N VAL A 191 4.08 26.91 1.05
CA VAL A 191 3.30 26.31 2.14
C VAL A 191 4.30 25.87 3.20
N PHE A 192 4.22 26.47 4.37
CA PHE A 192 5.04 26.09 5.52
C PHE A 192 4.23 25.22 6.47
N LEU A 193 4.78 24.11 6.91
CA LEU A 193 4.24 23.31 8.00
C LEU A 193 4.94 23.67 9.29
N TRP A 194 4.18 23.68 10.40
CA TRP A 194 4.70 23.98 11.71
C TRP A 194 4.98 22.70 12.50
N ASP A 195 6.25 22.41 12.70
CA ASP A 195 6.71 21.39 13.65
C ASP A 195 6.67 21.99 15.06
N LYS A 196 5.63 21.64 15.82
CA LYS A 196 5.43 22.16 17.17
C LYS A 196 6.47 21.67 18.18
N GLU A 197 7.04 20.47 17.96
CA GLU A 197 8.03 19.86 18.85
C GLU A 197 9.38 20.58 18.77
N SER A 198 9.87 20.81 17.56
CA SER A 198 11.11 21.57 17.33
C SER A 198 10.88 23.08 17.31
N ASN A 199 9.62 23.54 17.30
CA ASN A 199 9.21 24.92 17.10
C ASN A 199 9.81 25.55 15.85
N GLU A 200 9.74 24.82 14.73
CA GLU A 200 10.25 25.24 13.44
C GLU A 200 9.18 25.23 12.36
N LEU A 201 9.31 26.16 11.42
CA LEU A 201 8.57 26.14 10.16
C LEU A 201 9.44 25.49 9.11
N TRP A 202 8.85 24.57 8.33
CA TRP A 202 9.56 23.92 7.25
C TRP A 202 8.70 23.82 5.98
N SER A 203 9.37 23.78 4.83
CA SER A 203 8.77 23.53 3.53
C SER A 203 9.80 22.84 2.63
N LYS A 204 9.35 21.84 1.88
CA LYS A 204 10.18 21.21 0.83
C LYS A 204 10.05 21.89 -0.52
N VAL A 205 9.14 22.86 -0.65
CA VAL A 205 8.81 23.51 -1.92
C VAL A 205 8.77 25.01 -1.74
N ALA A 206 9.86 25.65 -2.15
CA ALA A 206 9.84 27.06 -2.52
C ALA A 206 9.92 27.10 -4.06
N LEU A 207 8.82 27.46 -4.74
CA LEU A 207 8.82 27.63 -6.19
C LEU A 207 9.86 28.68 -6.59
N GLY A 208 10.89 28.23 -7.32
CA GLY A 208 12.01 29.08 -7.76
C GLY A 208 13.35 28.84 -7.06
N VAL A 209 13.45 27.86 -6.15
CA VAL A 209 14.73 27.39 -5.60
C VAL A 209 14.75 25.87 -5.74
N GLU A 210 15.75 25.33 -6.47
CA GLU A 210 15.86 23.88 -6.71
C GLU A 210 15.95 23.09 -5.41
N ASN A 211 14.97 22.21 -5.16
CA ASN A 211 14.95 21.06 -4.24
C ASN A 211 15.68 21.18 -2.88
N LYS A 212 15.61 22.33 -2.20
CA LYS A 212 16.14 22.44 -0.83
C LYS A 212 15.01 22.65 0.15
N GLU A 213 14.94 21.75 1.13
CA GLU A 213 14.11 21.95 2.31
C GLU A 213 14.49 23.30 2.97
N ILE A 214 13.49 24.14 3.16
CA ILE A 214 13.61 25.37 3.93
C ILE A 214 13.13 25.07 5.34
N ARG A 215 13.97 25.29 6.34
CA ARG A 215 13.62 25.11 7.74
C ARG A 215 14.18 26.29 8.55
N PHE A 216 13.33 26.87 9.38
CA PHE A 216 13.71 28.00 10.23
C PHE A 216 12.82 28.10 11.48
N PRO A 217 13.30 28.76 12.58
CA PRO A 217 12.52 28.92 13.80
C PRO A 217 11.17 29.61 13.55
N ALA A 218 10.11 29.09 14.16
CA ALA A 218 8.74 29.58 14.00
C ALA A 218 8.49 30.97 14.60
N ASP A 219 9.48 31.59 15.24
CA ASP A 219 9.45 32.98 15.73
C ASP A 219 10.03 33.99 14.72
N LYS A 220 10.44 33.53 13.51
CA LYS A 220 11.12 34.37 12.53
C LYS A 220 10.25 34.63 11.29
N GLY A 221 10.36 35.86 10.80
CA GLY A 221 9.73 36.30 9.55
C GLY A 221 8.21 36.37 9.62
N LEU A 222 7.57 36.67 8.47
CA LEU A 222 6.12 36.84 8.39
C LEU A 222 5.35 35.55 8.60
N ALA A 223 5.83 34.43 8.08
CA ALA A 223 5.19 33.14 8.30
C ALA A 223 5.25 32.74 9.77
N GLY A 224 6.37 33.03 10.46
CA GLY A 224 6.49 32.83 11.90
C GLY A 224 5.50 33.71 12.68
N TYR A 225 5.42 35.00 12.35
CA TYR A 225 4.43 35.89 12.97
C TYR A 225 2.99 35.33 12.82
N VAL A 226 2.62 34.89 11.62
CA VAL A 226 1.28 34.37 11.32
C VAL A 226 0.95 33.10 12.12
N VAL A 227 1.89 32.16 12.26
CA VAL A 227 1.60 30.94 13.04
C VAL A 227 1.55 31.21 14.55
N GLN A 228 2.28 32.23 15.04
CA GLN A 228 2.26 32.59 16.46
C GLN A 228 1.03 33.43 16.82
N SER A 229 0.63 34.40 15.97
CA SER A 229 -0.49 35.31 16.25
C SER A 229 -1.85 34.77 15.79
N GLY A 230 -1.87 33.89 14.78
CA GLY A 230 -3.10 33.46 14.12
C GLY A 230 -3.69 34.51 13.18
N GLU A 231 -3.02 35.64 12.98
CA GLU A 231 -3.52 36.78 12.19
C GLU A 231 -3.08 36.67 10.73
N THR A 232 -3.99 36.95 9.81
CA THR A 232 -3.66 37.12 8.37
C THR A 232 -2.92 38.44 8.20
N VAL A 233 -1.84 38.40 7.40
CA VAL A 233 -1.03 39.58 7.06
C VAL A 233 -1.09 39.82 5.55
N ASN A 234 -1.62 40.99 5.16
CA ASN A 234 -1.68 41.45 3.77
C ASN A 234 -0.85 42.74 3.64
N ILE A 235 0.25 42.66 2.89
CA ILE A 235 1.24 43.73 2.76
C ILE A 235 1.27 44.18 1.30
N THR A 236 1.02 45.47 1.09
CA THR A 236 1.05 46.08 -0.26
C THR A 236 2.44 46.56 -0.70
N ASP A 237 3.36 46.79 0.25
CA ASP A 237 4.78 47.07 0.01
C ASP A 237 5.64 46.38 1.08
N ALA A 238 6.29 45.28 0.69
CA ALA A 238 7.08 44.43 1.58
C ALA A 238 8.21 45.18 2.29
N TYR A 239 8.88 46.11 1.60
CA TYR A 239 10.02 46.83 2.17
C TYR A 239 9.62 47.91 3.18
N SER A 240 8.34 48.28 3.24
CA SER A 240 7.80 49.23 4.21
C SER A 240 7.38 48.54 5.51
N ASP A 241 7.25 47.20 5.56
CA ASP A 241 6.85 46.46 6.76
C ASP A 241 8.07 45.98 7.55
N SER A 242 8.11 46.37 8.85
CA SER A 242 9.23 46.07 9.75
C SER A 242 9.42 44.56 10.04
N ARG A 243 8.40 43.73 9.76
CA ARG A 243 8.44 42.27 9.96
C ARG A 243 9.06 41.57 8.74
N PHE A 244 9.17 42.24 7.59
CA PHE A 244 9.76 41.68 6.39
C PHE A 244 11.29 41.56 6.55
N ASN A 245 11.82 40.38 6.21
CA ASN A 245 13.27 40.16 6.20
C ASN A 245 13.83 40.23 4.77
N PRO A 246 14.51 41.31 4.38
CA PRO A 246 15.04 41.48 3.05
C PRO A 246 16.30 40.63 2.72
N GLU A 247 16.85 39.89 3.71
CA GLU A 247 18.05 39.08 3.51
C GLU A 247 17.82 37.92 2.53
N VAL A 248 16.58 37.40 2.48
CA VAL A 248 16.22 36.35 1.53
C VAL A 248 16.24 36.89 0.10
N ASP A 249 15.68 38.06 -0.12
CA ASP A 249 15.70 38.74 -1.43
C ASP A 249 17.14 39.02 -1.87
N LYS A 250 17.99 39.52 -0.99
CA LYS A 250 19.40 39.77 -1.27
C LYS A 250 20.18 38.53 -1.68
N LYS A 251 19.89 37.38 -1.03
CA LYS A 251 20.56 36.10 -1.30
C LYS A 251 20.08 35.44 -2.59
N THR A 252 18.80 35.60 -2.92
CA THR A 252 18.20 34.93 -4.09
C THR A 252 18.12 35.80 -5.33
N GLY A 253 18.36 37.11 -5.21
CA GLY A 253 18.15 38.08 -6.28
C GLY A 253 16.69 38.36 -6.60
N TYR A 254 15.75 37.80 -5.80
CA TYR A 254 14.32 38.04 -5.94
C TYR A 254 13.92 39.39 -5.34
N LYS A 255 12.89 40.01 -5.87
CA LYS A 255 12.34 41.26 -5.35
C LYS A 255 10.90 41.08 -4.92
N THR A 256 10.68 40.98 -3.63
CA THR A 256 9.34 40.90 -3.04
C THR A 256 8.68 42.29 -3.02
N LYS A 257 7.45 42.38 -3.55
CA LYS A 257 6.67 43.63 -3.57
C LYS A 257 5.47 43.50 -2.65
N THR A 258 4.55 42.57 -2.95
CA THR A 258 3.33 42.34 -2.18
C THR A 258 3.34 40.97 -1.53
N ILE A 259 2.78 40.84 -0.33
CA ILE A 259 2.76 39.60 0.44
C ILE A 259 1.35 39.39 1.01
N LEU A 260 0.80 38.20 0.79
CA LEU A 260 -0.34 37.70 1.56
C LEU A 260 0.12 36.46 2.32
N CYS A 261 0.12 36.54 3.65
CA CYS A 261 0.50 35.45 4.53
C CYS A 261 -0.63 35.15 5.50
N MET A 262 -1.03 33.86 5.61
CA MET A 262 -2.12 33.49 6.48
C MET A 262 -1.93 32.10 7.09
N PRO A 263 -2.51 31.85 8.30
CA PRO A 263 -2.39 30.56 8.95
C PRO A 263 -3.20 29.49 8.21
N ILE A 264 -2.71 28.25 8.25
CA ILE A 264 -3.44 27.05 7.88
C ILE A 264 -3.97 26.45 9.18
N MET A 265 -5.28 26.33 9.29
CA MET A 265 -5.94 25.78 10.48
C MET A 265 -6.57 24.44 10.16
N ASN A 266 -6.43 23.48 11.08
CA ASN A 266 -7.14 22.20 11.00
C ASN A 266 -8.61 22.32 11.45
N ASN A 267 -9.36 21.22 11.37
CA ASN A 267 -10.76 21.19 11.80
C ASN A 267 -10.98 21.47 13.29
N SER A 268 -9.94 21.33 14.12
CA SER A 268 -9.95 21.67 15.54
C SER A 268 -9.57 23.14 15.83
N HIS A 269 -9.44 23.95 14.77
CA HIS A 269 -8.98 25.34 14.82
C HIS A 269 -7.54 25.52 15.35
N GLU A 270 -6.72 24.47 15.27
CA GLU A 270 -5.31 24.56 15.58
C GLU A 270 -4.52 24.96 14.34
N ILE A 271 -3.55 25.85 14.53
CA ILE A 271 -2.63 26.24 13.45
C ILE A 271 -1.64 25.09 13.19
N ILE A 272 -1.60 24.61 11.96
CA ILE A 272 -0.70 23.54 11.47
C ILE A 272 0.37 24.06 10.54
N GLY A 273 0.28 25.33 10.10
CA GLY A 273 1.23 25.93 9.19
C GLY A 273 0.80 27.30 8.69
N ALA A 274 1.42 27.76 7.61
CA ALA A 274 1.08 29.03 6.96
C ALA A 274 1.24 28.98 5.44
N PHE A 275 0.36 29.69 4.75
CA PHE A 275 0.59 30.10 3.36
C PHE A 275 1.38 31.39 3.32
N GLN A 276 2.31 31.51 2.38
CA GLN A 276 2.97 32.74 2.00
C GLN A 276 2.93 32.91 0.49
N VAL A 277 2.08 33.83 0.01
CA VAL A 277 1.89 34.15 -1.40
C VAL A 277 2.55 35.49 -1.68
N LEU A 278 3.40 35.52 -2.71
CA LEU A 278 4.26 36.67 -3.04
C LEU A 278 3.94 37.21 -4.43
N ASN A 279 3.92 38.53 -4.53
CA ASN A 279 3.82 39.30 -5.76
C ASN A 279 2.56 38.95 -6.59
N LYS A 280 1.44 39.58 -6.26
CA LYS A 280 0.25 39.58 -7.12
C LYS A 280 0.65 40.09 -8.51
N ILE A 281 0.28 39.37 -9.59
CA ILE A 281 0.69 39.71 -10.95
C ILE A 281 0.10 41.06 -11.35
N ASP A 282 -1.20 41.24 -11.11
CA ASP A 282 -1.92 42.48 -11.43
C ASP A 282 -2.41 43.18 -10.16
N GLY A 283 -1.66 44.17 -9.67
CA GLY A 283 -2.03 45.01 -8.54
C GLY A 283 -1.59 44.49 -7.16
N ILE A 284 -2.49 44.47 -6.21
CA ILE A 284 -2.28 44.06 -4.81
C ILE A 284 -3.28 42.99 -4.40
N PHE A 285 -3.00 42.24 -3.35
CA PHE A 285 -3.96 41.28 -2.80
C PHE A 285 -5.14 42.01 -2.18
N THR A 286 -6.36 41.59 -2.54
CA THR A 286 -7.63 42.15 -2.11
C THR A 286 -8.28 41.28 -1.03
N LYS A 287 -9.40 41.74 -0.47
CA LYS A 287 -10.22 40.95 0.45
C LYS A 287 -10.73 39.65 -0.19
N ASN A 288 -11.08 39.69 -1.47
CA ASN A 288 -11.50 38.50 -2.23
C ASN A 288 -10.36 37.48 -2.35
N ASP A 289 -9.10 37.94 -2.46
CA ASP A 289 -7.94 37.04 -2.46
C ASP A 289 -7.75 36.39 -1.08
N GLU A 290 -7.97 37.14 0.00
CA GLU A 290 -7.93 36.57 1.36
C GLU A 290 -9.00 35.49 1.54
N ASP A 291 -10.25 35.78 1.14
CA ASP A 291 -11.37 34.84 1.26
C ASP A 291 -11.14 33.56 0.40
N LEU A 292 -10.58 33.72 -0.80
CA LEU A 292 -10.18 32.58 -1.63
C LEU A 292 -9.07 31.75 -0.97
N LEU A 293 -8.06 32.40 -0.41
CA LEU A 293 -6.97 31.69 0.27
C LEU A 293 -7.43 30.96 1.55
N ILE A 294 -8.42 31.52 2.27
CA ILE A 294 -9.11 30.86 3.40
C ILE A 294 -9.75 29.56 2.93
N ALA A 295 -10.49 29.61 1.83
CA ALA A 295 -11.17 28.43 1.28
C ALA A 295 -10.18 27.35 0.80
N ILE A 296 -9.09 27.77 0.14
CA ILE A 296 -7.99 26.87 -0.25
C ILE A 296 -7.34 26.26 0.99
N GLY A 297 -7.11 27.08 2.03
CA GLY A 297 -6.52 26.66 3.32
C GLY A 297 -7.33 25.57 4.00
N GLY A 298 -8.65 25.69 4.00
CA GLY A 298 -9.55 24.67 4.55
C GLY A 298 -9.40 23.31 3.84
N SER A 299 -9.38 23.32 2.50
CA SER A 299 -9.18 22.09 1.70
C SER A 299 -7.76 21.53 1.88
N ALA A 300 -6.76 22.39 1.90
CA ALA A 300 -5.36 22.02 2.08
C ALA A 300 -5.09 21.40 3.45
N SER A 301 -5.70 21.97 4.52
CA SER A 301 -5.52 21.44 5.89
C SER A 301 -6.04 20.01 6.02
N ILE A 302 -7.21 19.71 5.45
CA ILE A 302 -7.78 18.35 5.46
C ILE A 302 -6.86 17.38 4.73
N ALA A 303 -6.36 17.78 3.56
CA ALA A 303 -5.48 16.93 2.77
C ALA A 303 -4.13 16.67 3.48
N LEU A 304 -3.55 17.71 4.10
CA LEU A 304 -2.31 17.61 4.88
C LEU A 304 -2.48 16.73 6.12
N GLU A 305 -3.57 16.89 6.85
CA GLU A 305 -3.88 16.07 8.02
C GLU A 305 -4.07 14.59 7.62
N ASN A 306 -4.78 14.33 6.53
CA ASN A 306 -4.95 12.98 6.00
C ASN A 306 -3.61 12.35 5.56
N ALA A 307 -2.74 13.10 4.89
CA ALA A 307 -1.42 12.62 4.48
C ALA A 307 -0.54 12.32 5.69
N GLN A 308 -0.55 13.17 6.72
CA GLN A 308 0.17 12.93 7.98
C GLN A 308 -0.34 11.69 8.71
N LEU A 309 -1.66 11.53 8.83
CA LEU A 309 -2.27 10.36 9.45
C LEU A 309 -1.93 9.08 8.68
N PHE A 310 -1.92 9.14 7.36
CA PHE A 310 -1.55 8.00 6.52
C PHE A 310 -0.08 7.59 6.71
N ASP A 311 0.83 8.57 6.77
CA ASP A 311 2.25 8.29 7.03
C ASP A 311 2.47 7.69 8.42
N GLN A 312 1.82 8.25 9.45
CA GLN A 312 1.84 7.69 10.81
C GLN A 312 1.29 6.26 10.86
N GLN A 313 0.18 5.99 10.15
CA GLN A 313 -0.39 4.65 10.07
C GLN A 313 0.58 3.68 9.38
N LEU A 314 1.25 4.11 8.33
CA LEU A 314 2.24 3.30 7.61
C LEU A 314 3.46 2.99 8.50
N GLN A 315 3.93 3.98 9.28
CA GLN A 315 5.01 3.78 10.26
C GLN A 315 4.59 2.80 11.35
N MET A 316 3.44 3.00 11.98
CA MET A 316 2.91 2.07 13.00
C MET A 316 2.77 0.65 12.45
N TYR A 317 2.30 0.50 11.21
CA TYR A 317 2.21 -0.81 10.56
C TYR A 317 3.59 -1.47 10.39
N ARG A 318 4.60 -0.70 9.98
CA ARG A 318 5.99 -1.20 9.85
C ARG A 318 6.57 -1.61 11.21
N GLU A 319 6.39 -0.77 12.22
CA GLU A 319 6.85 -1.06 13.59
C GLU A 319 6.15 -2.30 14.16
N GLN A 320 4.83 -2.41 13.98
CA GLN A 320 4.06 -3.56 14.43
C GLN A 320 4.51 -4.85 13.74
N LYS A 321 4.83 -4.78 12.43
CA LYS A 321 5.38 -5.92 11.69
C LYS A 321 6.75 -6.34 12.23
N LEU A 322 7.67 -5.40 12.44
CA LEU A 322 8.99 -5.67 13.00
C LEU A 322 8.90 -6.24 14.42
N LEU A 323 8.01 -5.68 15.25
CA LEU A 323 7.77 -6.19 16.60
C LEU A 323 7.28 -7.63 16.57
N PHE A 324 6.34 -7.95 15.67
CA PHE A 324 5.82 -9.31 15.52
C PHE A 324 6.89 -10.29 15.06
N GLU A 325 7.72 -9.92 14.08
CA GLU A 325 8.85 -10.74 13.60
C GLU A 325 9.86 -10.97 14.71
N SER A 326 10.26 -9.92 15.43
CA SER A 326 11.18 -10.02 16.58
C SER A 326 10.61 -10.88 17.72
N PHE A 327 9.29 -10.79 17.97
CA PHE A 327 8.64 -11.62 18.98
C PHE A 327 8.68 -13.11 18.62
N ILE A 328 8.40 -13.48 17.36
CA ILE A 328 8.51 -14.85 16.86
C ILE A 328 9.94 -15.38 17.04
N ASP A 329 10.94 -14.63 16.59
CA ASP A 329 12.34 -15.02 16.69
C ASP A 329 12.79 -15.18 18.17
N THR A 330 12.31 -14.28 19.04
CA THR A 330 12.61 -14.36 20.48
C THR A 330 11.99 -15.60 21.12
N LEU A 331 10.75 -15.94 20.77
CA LEU A 331 10.09 -17.17 21.25
C LEU A 331 10.85 -18.41 20.80
N ALA A 332 11.21 -18.50 19.53
CA ALA A 332 11.99 -19.63 19.00
C ALA A 332 13.35 -19.75 19.69
N THR A 333 14.10 -18.66 19.78
CA THR A 333 15.39 -18.61 20.46
C THR A 333 15.28 -19.02 21.94
N SER A 334 14.19 -18.64 22.62
CA SER A 334 13.96 -19.01 24.02
C SER A 334 13.75 -20.53 24.19
N VAL A 335 13.10 -21.18 23.23
CA VAL A 335 12.89 -22.63 23.22
C VAL A 335 14.18 -23.33 22.83
N ASP A 336 14.88 -22.88 21.81
CA ASP A 336 16.17 -23.41 21.37
C ASP A 336 17.24 -23.33 22.49
N ALA A 337 17.25 -22.23 23.27
CA ALA A 337 18.17 -22.07 24.41
C ALA A 337 17.91 -23.07 25.56
N ARG A 338 16.68 -23.58 25.69
CA ARG A 338 16.31 -24.60 26.66
C ARG A 338 16.75 -26.00 26.23
N ASP A 339 16.72 -26.25 24.94
CA ASP A 339 17.16 -27.50 24.33
C ASP A 339 18.61 -27.34 23.86
N LYS A 340 19.57 -27.70 24.72
CA LYS A 340 21.01 -27.60 24.44
C LYS A 340 21.46 -28.30 23.15
N ILE A 341 20.60 -29.14 22.57
CA ILE A 341 20.85 -29.91 21.36
C ILE A 341 20.48 -29.12 20.09
N THR A 342 19.64 -28.09 20.21
CA THR A 342 19.03 -27.43 19.10
C THR A 342 19.42 -25.95 18.91
N ALA A 343 20.54 -25.50 19.46
CA ALA A 343 21.03 -24.16 19.18
C ALA A 343 21.09 -23.93 17.65
N GLY A 344 20.41 -22.88 17.17
CA GLY A 344 20.34 -22.53 15.76
C GLY A 344 19.51 -23.46 14.85
N HIS A 345 18.97 -24.55 15.38
CA HIS A 345 18.16 -25.52 14.64
C HIS A 345 17.00 -24.84 13.91
N SER A 346 16.16 -24.11 14.63
CA SER A 346 15.00 -23.43 14.04
C SER A 346 15.40 -22.48 12.90
N THR A 347 16.55 -21.81 13.01
CA THR A 347 17.09 -20.95 11.94
C THR A 347 17.51 -21.77 10.72
N ARG A 348 18.22 -22.89 10.90
CA ARG A 348 18.65 -23.72 9.78
C ARG A 348 17.47 -24.41 9.10
N VAL A 349 16.50 -24.93 9.87
CA VAL A 349 15.26 -25.50 9.32
C VAL A 349 14.51 -24.46 8.50
N ARG A 350 14.41 -23.21 8.97
CA ARG A 350 13.84 -22.10 8.19
C ARG A 350 14.59 -21.90 6.88
N MET A 351 15.93 -21.89 6.90
CA MET A 351 16.73 -21.69 5.70
C MET A 351 16.56 -22.84 4.69
N TYR A 352 16.61 -24.11 5.14
CA TYR A 352 16.36 -25.25 4.25
C TYR A 352 14.96 -25.24 3.65
N SER A 353 13.96 -24.91 4.47
CA SER A 353 12.58 -24.77 4.00
C SER A 353 12.44 -23.66 2.95
N SER A 354 13.13 -22.53 3.16
CA SER A 354 13.17 -21.39 2.24
C SER A 354 13.84 -21.78 0.91
N LEU A 355 14.95 -22.54 0.94
CA LEU A 355 15.60 -23.05 -0.27
C LEU A 355 14.68 -23.99 -1.07
N LEU A 356 13.99 -24.90 -0.39
CA LEU A 356 13.05 -25.82 -1.05
C LEU A 356 11.84 -25.05 -1.63
N ALA A 357 11.36 -24.02 -0.94
CA ALA A 357 10.30 -23.14 -1.42
C ALA A 357 10.73 -22.37 -2.69
N ASP A 358 11.98 -21.91 -2.77
CA ASP A 358 12.52 -21.24 -3.96
C ASP A 358 12.59 -22.19 -5.17
N GLU A 359 13.05 -23.43 -4.96
CA GLU A 359 13.07 -24.44 -6.04
C GLU A 359 11.66 -24.84 -6.51
N LEU A 360 10.67 -24.75 -5.63
CA LEU A 360 9.24 -24.96 -5.95
C LEU A 360 8.56 -23.74 -6.55
N ASN A 361 9.25 -22.60 -6.64
CA ASN A 361 8.72 -21.31 -7.10
C ASN A 361 7.49 -20.84 -6.29
N LEU A 362 7.48 -21.04 -4.97
CA LEU A 362 6.43 -20.51 -4.11
C LEU A 362 6.42 -18.99 -4.14
N ASP A 363 5.24 -18.39 -4.06
CA ASP A 363 5.13 -16.94 -3.99
C ASP A 363 5.69 -16.37 -2.67
N LYS A 364 5.91 -15.04 -2.64
CA LYS A 364 6.50 -14.37 -1.47
C LYS A 364 5.64 -14.49 -0.21
N LYS A 365 4.31 -14.59 -0.36
CA LYS A 365 3.38 -14.72 0.76
C LYS A 365 3.50 -16.11 1.38
N ASP A 366 3.40 -17.14 0.58
CA ASP A 366 3.46 -18.53 1.01
C ASP A 366 4.84 -18.86 1.60
N LYS A 367 5.92 -18.37 0.98
CA LYS A 367 7.28 -18.49 1.52
C LYS A 367 7.41 -17.82 2.88
N SER A 368 6.87 -16.62 3.08
CA SER A 368 6.90 -15.93 4.37
C SER A 368 6.10 -16.66 5.46
N LEU A 369 4.97 -17.29 5.11
CA LEU A 369 4.20 -18.11 6.04
C LEU A 369 4.95 -19.37 6.43
N LEU A 370 5.58 -20.04 5.47
CA LEU A 370 6.44 -21.22 5.69
C LEU A 370 7.63 -20.90 6.60
N GLU A 371 8.31 -19.78 6.37
CA GLU A 371 9.45 -19.35 7.22
C GLU A 371 9.04 -19.14 8.68
N LYS A 372 7.84 -18.55 8.91
CA LYS A 372 7.29 -18.39 10.26
C LYS A 372 6.91 -19.74 10.88
N ALA A 373 6.33 -20.64 10.09
CA ALA A 373 6.02 -21.99 10.54
C ALA A 373 7.28 -22.76 10.92
N ALA A 374 8.36 -22.64 10.11
CA ALA A 374 9.67 -23.23 10.39
C ALA A 374 10.28 -22.68 11.69
N THR A 375 10.16 -21.38 11.93
CA THR A 375 10.68 -20.75 13.16
C THR A 375 9.92 -21.24 14.40
N LEU A 376 8.62 -21.54 14.30
CA LEU A 376 7.76 -21.87 15.42
C LEU A 376 7.43 -23.37 15.56
N HIS A 377 7.92 -24.24 14.67
CA HIS A 377 7.50 -25.64 14.62
C HIS A 377 7.71 -26.37 15.95
N ASP A 378 8.77 -26.02 16.66
CA ASP A 378 9.20 -26.65 17.90
C ASP A 378 8.81 -25.88 19.18
N ILE A 379 7.99 -24.82 19.09
CA ILE A 379 7.59 -24.01 20.26
C ILE A 379 6.95 -24.85 21.37
N GLY A 380 6.33 -25.96 21.04
CA GLY A 380 5.71 -26.89 21.99
C GLY A 380 6.70 -27.64 22.89
N LYS A 381 8.00 -27.65 22.58
CA LYS A 381 9.03 -28.18 23.46
C LYS A 381 9.05 -27.48 24.83
N ILE A 382 8.50 -26.29 24.94
CA ILE A 382 8.33 -25.58 26.23
C ILE A 382 7.51 -26.41 27.23
N GLY A 383 6.61 -27.28 26.78
CA GLY A 383 5.81 -28.16 27.63
C GLY A 383 6.45 -29.52 27.95
N ILE A 384 7.62 -29.81 27.41
CA ILE A 384 8.33 -31.08 27.65
C ILE A 384 9.22 -30.96 28.89
N ARG A 385 9.26 -31.99 29.71
CA ARG A 385 10.11 -32.02 30.94
C ARG A 385 11.60 -32.02 30.58
N ASP A 386 12.41 -31.23 31.30
CA ASP A 386 13.86 -31.13 31.06
C ASP A 386 14.56 -32.49 31.20
N SER A 387 14.12 -33.32 32.14
CA SER A 387 14.66 -34.66 32.33
C SER A 387 14.50 -35.59 31.12
N VAL A 388 13.57 -35.28 30.23
CA VAL A 388 13.33 -36.02 28.99
C VAL A 388 14.00 -35.32 27.82
N LEU A 389 13.82 -34.00 27.73
CA LEU A 389 14.35 -33.17 26.63
C LEU A 389 15.88 -33.19 26.58
N GLN A 390 16.56 -33.17 27.76
CA GLN A 390 18.01 -33.09 27.88
C GLN A 390 18.63 -34.45 28.22
N LYS A 391 17.90 -35.56 28.07
CA LYS A 391 18.39 -36.88 28.42
C LYS A 391 19.57 -37.32 27.54
N GLU A 392 20.69 -37.63 28.17
CA GLU A 392 21.82 -38.25 27.51
C GLU A 392 21.57 -39.77 27.34
N GLY A 393 21.32 -40.22 26.12
CA GLY A 393 21.11 -41.62 25.79
C GLY A 393 19.76 -41.93 25.16
N LYS A 394 19.40 -43.23 25.07
CA LYS A 394 18.16 -43.66 24.45
C LYS A 394 16.96 -43.36 25.34
N LEU A 395 15.89 -42.81 24.72
CA LEU A 395 14.62 -42.62 25.38
C LEU A 395 13.89 -43.95 25.56
N THR A 396 13.16 -44.08 26.67
CA THR A 396 12.15 -45.14 26.80
C THR A 396 10.94 -44.84 25.90
N ASP A 397 10.07 -45.83 25.68
CA ASP A 397 8.86 -45.64 24.89
C ASP A 397 7.94 -44.58 25.50
N GLU A 398 7.88 -44.47 26.82
CA GLU A 398 7.10 -43.46 27.53
C GLU A 398 7.70 -42.07 27.38
N GLU A 399 9.01 -41.93 27.49
CA GLU A 399 9.71 -40.66 27.26
C GLU A 399 9.58 -40.21 25.79
N TYR A 400 9.67 -41.15 24.85
CA TYR A 400 9.49 -40.87 23.44
C TYR A 400 8.07 -40.36 23.16
N LYS A 401 7.03 -41.01 23.71
CA LYS A 401 5.67 -40.50 23.64
C LYS A 401 5.50 -39.11 24.24
N HIS A 402 6.20 -38.84 25.35
CA HIS A 402 6.17 -37.52 25.96
C HIS A 402 6.80 -36.45 25.06
N ILE A 403 7.91 -36.77 24.37
CA ILE A 403 8.50 -35.83 23.40
C ILE A 403 7.51 -35.58 22.22
N GLN A 404 6.86 -36.61 21.71
CA GLN A 404 5.88 -36.46 20.62
C GLN A 404 4.75 -35.46 20.95
N GLU A 405 4.43 -35.27 22.23
CA GLU A 405 3.45 -34.30 22.69
C GLU A 405 3.79 -32.86 22.29
N HIS A 406 5.06 -32.51 22.00
CA HIS A 406 5.42 -31.14 21.63
C HIS A 406 4.65 -30.67 20.40
N VAL A 407 4.36 -31.55 19.44
CA VAL A 407 3.61 -31.21 18.23
C VAL A 407 2.16 -30.76 18.56
N ARG A 408 1.50 -31.51 19.46
CA ARG A 408 0.18 -31.15 19.95
C ARG A 408 0.20 -29.87 20.79
N ILE A 409 1.25 -29.67 21.57
CA ILE A 409 1.44 -28.45 22.37
C ILE A 409 1.71 -27.26 21.44
N THR A 410 2.54 -27.41 20.39
CA THR A 410 2.74 -26.41 19.33
C THR A 410 1.40 -25.97 18.73
N HIS A 411 0.58 -26.94 18.30
CA HIS A 411 -0.75 -26.64 17.78
C HIS A 411 -1.61 -25.84 18.77
N ASN A 412 -1.64 -26.26 20.03
CA ASN A 412 -2.44 -25.60 21.08
C ASN A 412 -1.93 -24.21 21.43
N ILE A 413 -0.61 -23.98 21.43
CA ILE A 413 -0.04 -22.65 21.67
C ILE A 413 -0.38 -21.70 20.51
N LEU A 414 -0.10 -22.13 19.28
CA LEU A 414 -0.32 -21.30 18.11
C LEU A 414 -1.81 -20.97 17.87
N ASN A 415 -2.72 -21.90 18.16
CA ASN A 415 -4.15 -21.65 18.08
C ASN A 415 -4.71 -20.64 19.10
N LYS A 416 -3.95 -20.36 20.18
CA LYS A 416 -4.34 -19.32 21.16
C LYS A 416 -3.94 -17.92 20.71
N LEU A 417 -3.02 -17.81 19.75
CA LEU A 417 -2.68 -16.51 19.19
C LEU A 417 -3.83 -16.00 18.33
N TYR A 418 -4.22 -14.73 18.54
CA TYR A 418 -5.17 -14.08 17.64
C TYR A 418 -4.46 -13.84 16.30
N MET A 419 -4.74 -14.70 15.34
CA MET A 419 -4.18 -14.60 14.00
C MET A 419 -5.27 -14.35 12.98
N SER A 420 -4.95 -13.55 11.96
CA SER A 420 -5.81 -13.45 10.78
C SER A 420 -5.98 -14.83 10.13
N PRO A 421 -7.04 -15.05 9.31
CA PRO A 421 -7.22 -16.32 8.60
C PRO A 421 -5.98 -16.79 7.84
N ASP A 422 -5.21 -15.88 7.27
CA ASP A 422 -3.96 -16.17 6.55
C ASP A 422 -2.88 -16.79 7.46
N PHE A 423 -2.85 -16.43 8.74
CA PHE A 423 -1.87 -16.96 9.69
C PHE A 423 -2.29 -18.30 10.33
N ARG A 424 -3.54 -18.75 10.19
CA ARG A 424 -3.96 -20.08 10.68
C ARG A 424 -3.19 -21.20 10.01
N ILE A 425 -2.79 -20.99 8.74
CA ILE A 425 -2.01 -21.98 8.00
C ILE A 425 -0.62 -22.22 8.63
N ILE A 426 -0.05 -21.24 9.34
CA ILE A 426 1.21 -21.40 10.08
C ILE A 426 1.06 -22.49 11.15
N THR A 427 -0.06 -22.48 11.89
CA THR A 427 -0.34 -23.50 12.92
C THR A 427 -0.40 -24.89 12.30
N GLU A 428 -1.10 -25.02 11.17
CA GLU A 428 -1.23 -26.29 10.46
C GLU A 428 0.09 -26.79 9.91
N MET A 429 0.89 -25.91 9.30
CA MET A 429 2.25 -26.24 8.82
C MET A 429 3.16 -26.67 9.97
N ALA A 430 3.27 -25.83 11.01
CA ALA A 430 4.15 -26.07 12.14
C ALA A 430 3.80 -27.34 12.92
N SER A 431 2.51 -27.65 13.07
CA SER A 431 2.05 -28.86 13.78
C SER A 431 1.97 -30.12 12.90
N SER A 432 2.43 -30.06 11.64
CA SER A 432 2.43 -31.22 10.74
C SER A 432 3.85 -31.71 10.40
N HIS A 433 4.90 -31.09 10.93
CA HIS A 433 6.29 -31.40 10.55
C HIS A 433 6.75 -32.83 10.90
N HIS A 434 6.08 -33.51 11.82
CA HIS A 434 6.30 -34.92 12.16
C HIS A 434 5.23 -35.87 11.60
N GLU A 435 4.31 -35.38 10.80
CA GLU A 435 3.49 -36.25 9.96
C GLU A 435 4.36 -36.90 8.89
N LYS A 436 4.03 -38.11 8.50
CA LYS A 436 4.75 -38.83 7.45
C LYS A 436 3.87 -39.06 6.24
N TYR A 437 4.42 -39.00 5.07
CA TYR A 437 3.70 -39.10 3.82
C TYR A 437 2.85 -40.39 3.70
N ASP A 438 3.30 -41.49 4.32
CA ASP A 438 2.58 -42.77 4.38
C ASP A 438 1.47 -42.85 5.45
N GLY A 439 1.33 -41.83 6.31
CA GLY A 439 0.38 -41.77 7.41
C GLY A 439 0.85 -42.41 8.72
N SER A 440 2.11 -42.86 8.80
CA SER A 440 2.71 -43.44 10.03
C SER A 440 3.28 -42.38 10.99
N GLY A 441 3.09 -41.09 10.68
CA GLY A 441 3.52 -39.97 11.51
C GLY A 441 2.64 -39.74 12.75
N TYR A 442 2.81 -38.58 13.39
CA TYR A 442 2.06 -38.16 14.59
C TYR A 442 1.87 -36.61 14.52
N TYR A 443 0.84 -35.97 15.09
CA TYR A 443 -0.08 -36.53 16.09
C TYR A 443 -1.48 -36.82 15.51
N ARG A 444 -1.75 -36.38 14.26
CA ARG A 444 -3.06 -36.52 13.58
C ARG A 444 -3.11 -37.71 12.62
N HIS A 445 -1.98 -38.30 12.32
CA HIS A 445 -1.82 -39.40 11.36
C HIS A 445 -2.30 -39.06 9.95
N LEU A 446 -2.02 -37.82 9.50
CA LEU A 446 -2.34 -37.34 8.17
C LEU A 446 -1.49 -38.07 7.12
N LYS A 447 -2.06 -38.28 5.92
CA LYS A 447 -1.41 -39.01 4.85
C LYS A 447 -1.39 -38.24 3.55
N GLY A 448 -0.29 -38.29 2.83
CA GLY A 448 -0.15 -37.71 1.50
C GLY A 448 -0.43 -36.21 1.51
N GLU A 449 -1.38 -35.78 0.68
CA GLU A 449 -1.76 -34.36 0.53
C GLU A 449 -2.68 -33.84 1.64
N GLU A 450 -3.16 -34.67 2.54
CA GLU A 450 -3.83 -34.22 3.76
C GLU A 450 -2.85 -33.40 4.64
N ILE A 451 -1.55 -33.70 4.52
CA ILE A 451 -0.49 -32.90 5.14
C ILE A 451 -0.30 -31.63 4.31
N THR A 452 -0.36 -30.46 4.94
CA THR A 452 -0.12 -29.20 4.24
C THR A 452 1.22 -29.21 3.50
N LEU A 453 1.33 -28.54 2.37
CA LEU A 453 2.59 -28.45 1.63
C LEU A 453 3.74 -27.95 2.52
N GLY A 454 3.49 -26.92 3.35
CA GLY A 454 4.49 -26.43 4.31
C GLY A 454 4.89 -27.48 5.34
N GLY A 455 3.96 -28.28 5.88
CA GLY A 455 4.27 -29.38 6.78
C GLY A 455 5.16 -30.45 6.13
N ARG A 456 4.88 -30.78 4.86
CA ARG A 456 5.72 -31.73 4.08
C ARG A 456 7.12 -31.18 3.81
N ILE A 457 7.25 -29.86 3.53
CA ILE A 457 8.54 -29.16 3.36
C ILE A 457 9.32 -29.19 4.68
N LEU A 458 8.65 -28.83 5.79
CA LEU A 458 9.26 -28.83 7.11
C LEU A 458 9.78 -30.21 7.50
N ALA A 459 9.06 -31.30 7.19
CA ALA A 459 9.50 -32.67 7.48
C ALA A 459 10.83 -33.03 6.82
N VAL A 460 11.07 -32.59 5.59
CA VAL A 460 12.37 -32.79 4.90
C VAL A 460 13.46 -31.95 5.55
N ALA A 461 13.19 -30.67 5.80
CA ALA A 461 14.15 -29.71 6.34
C ALA A 461 14.57 -30.07 7.79
N ASP A 462 13.59 -30.40 8.64
CA ASP A 462 13.82 -30.78 10.04
C ASP A 462 14.66 -32.05 10.13
N VAL A 463 14.29 -33.12 9.42
CA VAL A 463 15.06 -34.36 9.44
C VAL A 463 16.45 -34.12 8.87
N PHE A 464 16.61 -33.39 7.78
CA PHE A 464 17.92 -33.09 7.21
C PHE A 464 18.82 -32.38 8.21
N ASP A 465 18.30 -31.32 8.87
CA ASP A 465 19.07 -30.63 9.93
C ASP A 465 19.40 -31.56 11.10
N ALA A 466 18.42 -32.32 11.57
CA ALA A 466 18.62 -33.24 12.71
C ALA A 466 19.70 -34.29 12.49
N ILE A 467 19.91 -34.77 11.24
CA ILE A 467 20.91 -35.81 10.93
C ILE A 467 22.24 -35.24 10.45
N THR A 468 22.30 -33.99 9.99
CA THR A 468 23.53 -33.30 9.59
C THR A 468 24.20 -32.54 10.73
N SER A 469 23.46 -32.15 11.76
CA SER A 469 23.97 -31.44 12.92
C SER A 469 24.73 -32.37 13.89
N LYS A 470 25.81 -31.86 14.51
CA LYS A 470 26.52 -32.55 15.60
C LYS A 470 25.64 -32.51 16.85
N ARG A 471 25.54 -33.65 17.56
CA ARG A 471 24.85 -33.74 18.85
C ARG A 471 25.85 -34.17 19.94
N HIS A 472 25.64 -33.80 21.19
CA HIS A 472 26.55 -34.11 22.29
C HIS A 472 26.93 -35.61 22.42
N TYR A 473 26.04 -36.49 21.99
CA TYR A 473 26.18 -37.94 22.07
C TYR A 473 26.45 -38.62 20.71
N ARG A 474 26.54 -37.85 19.61
CA ARG A 474 26.75 -38.40 18.27
C ARG A 474 27.47 -37.38 17.38
N ASP A 475 28.59 -37.82 16.78
CA ASP A 475 29.23 -37.07 15.70
C ASP A 475 28.30 -36.93 14.50
N LYS A 476 28.66 -36.02 13.60
CA LYS A 476 27.93 -35.85 12.34
C LYS A 476 27.84 -37.15 11.58
N MET A 477 26.65 -37.42 11.05
CA MET A 477 26.45 -38.59 10.21
C MET A 477 27.23 -38.41 8.90
N PRO A 478 27.95 -39.44 8.39
CA PRO A 478 28.57 -39.36 7.08
C PRO A 478 27.54 -38.94 6.01
N ILE A 479 27.92 -38.01 5.16
CA ILE A 479 26.95 -37.40 4.18
C ILE A 479 26.27 -38.44 3.31
N LYS A 480 26.99 -39.51 2.93
CA LYS A 480 26.40 -40.64 2.19
C LYS A 480 25.16 -41.21 2.89
N ASN A 481 25.24 -41.42 4.21
CA ASN A 481 24.15 -41.99 4.99
C ASN A 481 22.98 -41.00 5.13
N VAL A 482 23.27 -39.70 5.26
CA VAL A 482 22.27 -38.60 5.27
C VAL A 482 21.45 -38.65 3.97
N LEU A 483 22.12 -38.66 2.82
CA LEU A 483 21.47 -38.65 1.52
C LEU A 483 20.68 -39.95 1.26
N ASN A 484 21.17 -41.10 1.76
CA ASN A 484 20.41 -42.35 1.72
C ASN A 484 19.09 -42.25 2.49
N ILE A 485 19.11 -41.67 3.72
CA ILE A 485 17.90 -41.51 4.51
C ILE A 485 16.84 -40.66 3.77
N ILE A 486 17.26 -39.59 3.11
CA ILE A 486 16.32 -38.75 2.34
C ILE A 486 15.72 -39.53 1.15
N ILE A 487 16.56 -40.25 0.39
CA ILE A 487 16.10 -41.00 -0.81
C ILE A 487 15.23 -42.19 -0.40
N GLU A 488 15.64 -43.00 0.58
CA GLU A 488 14.89 -44.17 1.05
C GLU A 488 13.60 -43.80 1.78
N GLY A 489 13.54 -42.58 2.34
CA GLY A 489 12.37 -42.00 2.96
C GLY A 489 11.33 -41.48 1.95
N SER A 490 11.70 -41.36 0.69
CA SER A 490 10.78 -40.91 -0.39
C SER A 490 9.56 -41.84 -0.51
N GLY A 491 8.35 -41.28 -0.51
CA GLY A 491 7.08 -42.01 -0.55
C GLY A 491 6.68 -42.68 0.77
N LYS A 492 7.53 -42.62 1.81
CA LYS A 492 7.25 -43.12 3.16
C LYS A 492 7.20 -41.96 4.15
N HIS A 493 8.37 -41.48 4.53
CA HIS A 493 8.51 -40.33 5.42
C HIS A 493 8.24 -39.03 4.70
N PHE A 494 8.82 -38.85 3.53
CA PHE A 494 8.80 -37.63 2.73
C PHE A 494 7.90 -37.74 1.51
N ASP A 495 7.35 -36.61 1.10
CA ASP A 495 6.74 -36.46 -0.21
C ASP A 495 7.79 -36.71 -1.29
N PRO A 496 7.53 -37.62 -2.27
CA PRO A 496 8.50 -37.97 -3.30
C PRO A 496 8.99 -36.77 -4.11
N THR A 497 8.09 -35.83 -4.43
CA THR A 497 8.43 -34.64 -5.20
C THR A 497 9.33 -33.71 -4.41
N LEU A 498 9.06 -33.54 -3.11
CA LEU A 498 9.85 -32.67 -2.25
C LEU A 498 11.22 -33.26 -1.95
N ALA A 499 11.32 -34.56 -1.71
CA ALA A 499 12.59 -35.25 -1.53
C ALA A 499 13.48 -35.11 -2.78
N ASP A 500 12.91 -35.33 -3.97
CA ASP A 500 13.62 -35.18 -5.25
C ASP A 500 14.05 -33.74 -5.50
N THR A 501 13.17 -32.76 -5.24
CA THR A 501 13.49 -31.34 -5.39
C THR A 501 14.58 -30.90 -4.41
N PHE A 502 14.52 -31.36 -3.15
CA PHE A 502 15.55 -31.07 -2.15
C PHE A 502 16.93 -31.58 -2.57
N MET A 503 16.99 -32.78 -3.13
CA MET A 503 18.23 -33.36 -3.63
C MET A 503 18.84 -32.61 -4.83
N LYS A 504 18.06 -31.78 -5.51
CA LYS A 504 18.48 -30.92 -6.65
C LYS A 504 18.99 -29.55 -6.21
N ILE A 505 18.87 -29.19 -4.93
CA ILE A 505 19.40 -27.92 -4.41
C ILE A 505 20.91 -27.89 -4.60
N SER A 506 21.44 -26.77 -5.10
CA SER A 506 22.86 -26.60 -5.34
C SER A 506 23.68 -26.61 -4.05
N LEU A 507 24.91 -27.12 -4.12
CA LEU A 507 25.76 -27.34 -2.95
C LEU A 507 26.16 -26.05 -2.25
N ASP A 508 26.37 -24.96 -3.00
CA ASP A 508 26.68 -23.64 -2.44
C ASP A 508 25.56 -23.14 -1.51
N LYS A 509 24.30 -23.32 -1.90
CA LYS A 509 23.13 -22.96 -1.08
C LYS A 509 23.07 -23.78 0.21
N ILE A 510 23.27 -25.09 0.12
CA ILE A 510 23.29 -25.99 1.29
C ILE A 510 24.46 -25.64 2.23
N ILE A 511 25.64 -25.40 1.69
CA ILE A 511 26.84 -25.05 2.49
C ILE A 511 26.65 -23.69 3.16
N ASN A 512 26.01 -22.72 2.51
CA ASN A 512 25.71 -21.45 3.14
C ASN A 512 24.81 -21.60 4.37
N VAL A 513 23.87 -22.56 4.38
CA VAL A 513 23.12 -22.89 5.60
C VAL A 513 24.05 -23.47 6.67
N PHE A 514 24.96 -24.36 6.30
CA PHE A 514 25.95 -24.90 7.26
C PHE A 514 26.81 -23.80 7.89
N LEU A 515 27.18 -22.78 7.14
CA LEU A 515 28.05 -21.70 7.60
C LEU A 515 27.30 -20.58 8.34
N SER A 516 25.97 -20.59 8.34
CA SER A 516 25.14 -19.48 8.89
C SER A 516 25.42 -19.20 10.37
N GLU A 517 25.81 -20.20 11.16
CA GLU A 517 26.11 -20.04 12.59
C GLU A 517 27.53 -19.56 12.87
N THR A 518 28.48 -19.95 12.03
CA THR A 518 29.90 -19.63 12.24
C THR A 518 30.32 -18.30 11.66
N GLY A 519 29.44 -17.64 10.90
CA GLY A 519 29.75 -16.41 10.15
C GLY A 519 30.78 -16.64 9.03
N GLY A 520 31.04 -17.90 8.68
CA GLY A 520 31.94 -18.28 7.59
C GLY A 520 31.32 -17.95 6.23
N SER A 521 32.17 -17.90 5.20
CA SER A 521 31.74 -17.70 3.81
C SER A 521 32.47 -18.69 2.89
N ILE A 522 31.82 -19.07 1.80
CA ILE A 522 32.43 -19.85 0.73
C ILE A 522 33.37 -18.90 -0.06
N SER A 523 34.60 -19.37 -0.37
CA SER A 523 35.47 -18.59 -1.25
C SER A 523 34.85 -18.46 -2.66
N ALA A 524 35.17 -17.38 -3.40
CA ALA A 524 34.64 -17.18 -4.75
C ALA A 524 34.97 -18.36 -5.69
N GLN A 525 36.17 -18.93 -5.55
CA GLN A 525 36.62 -20.08 -6.33
C GLN A 525 35.86 -21.36 -5.98
N ASP A 526 35.64 -21.63 -4.68
CA ASP A 526 34.89 -22.80 -4.23
C ASP A 526 33.41 -22.67 -4.63
N ASN A 527 32.85 -21.46 -4.53
CA ASN A 527 31.47 -21.17 -4.91
C ASN A 527 31.20 -21.43 -6.41
N GLU A 528 32.16 -21.10 -7.28
CA GLU A 528 32.03 -21.37 -8.72
C GLU A 528 31.89 -22.87 -9.03
N VAL A 529 32.54 -23.72 -8.25
CA VAL A 529 32.43 -25.18 -8.39
C VAL A 529 31.13 -25.67 -7.76
N LEU A 530 30.87 -25.31 -6.50
CA LEU A 530 29.74 -25.82 -5.72
C LEU A 530 28.38 -25.43 -6.29
N SER A 531 28.25 -24.25 -6.90
CA SER A 531 27.00 -23.78 -7.50
C SER A 531 26.56 -24.57 -8.77
N LYS A 532 27.49 -25.32 -9.38
CA LYS A 532 27.22 -26.15 -10.58
C LYS A 532 26.81 -27.57 -10.22
N HIS A 533 26.87 -27.96 -8.95
CA HIS A 533 26.61 -29.30 -8.46
C HIS A 533 25.52 -29.30 -7.39
N ASN A 534 24.89 -30.46 -7.17
CA ASN A 534 23.79 -30.65 -6.22
C ASN A 534 24.01 -31.88 -5.33
N LEU A 535 23.05 -32.15 -4.41
CA LEU A 535 23.17 -33.27 -3.49
C LEU A 535 23.16 -34.64 -4.19
N TYR A 536 22.51 -34.79 -5.37
CA TYR A 536 22.58 -36.01 -6.16
C TYR A 536 24.00 -36.29 -6.66
N ASP A 537 24.76 -35.27 -7.02
CA ASP A 537 26.15 -35.45 -7.47
C ASP A 537 27.00 -36.03 -6.34
N ILE A 538 26.88 -35.47 -5.11
CA ILE A 538 27.56 -35.99 -3.94
C ILE A 538 27.14 -37.45 -3.64
N LYS A 539 25.84 -37.75 -3.78
CA LYS A 539 25.33 -39.11 -3.58
C LYS A 539 25.94 -40.10 -4.56
N ASN A 540 25.91 -39.76 -5.84
CA ASN A 540 26.43 -40.62 -6.91
C ASN A 540 27.93 -40.88 -6.74
N ILE A 541 28.71 -39.83 -6.46
CA ILE A 541 30.14 -39.93 -6.18
C ILE A 541 30.41 -40.82 -4.97
N SER A 542 29.64 -40.67 -3.88
CA SER A 542 29.78 -41.45 -2.68
C SER A 542 29.43 -42.95 -2.82
N ASP A 543 28.64 -43.29 -3.85
CA ASP A 543 28.27 -44.67 -4.14
C ASP A 543 29.25 -45.37 -5.10
N ASN A 544 29.99 -44.59 -5.90
CA ASN A 544 30.98 -45.16 -6.84
C ASN A 544 32.15 -45.77 -6.10
N GLN A 545 32.53 -47.01 -6.51
CA GLN A 545 33.71 -47.70 -5.94
C GLN A 545 35.05 -47.11 -6.43
N THR A 546 35.03 -46.45 -7.61
CA THR A 546 36.19 -45.79 -8.22
C THR A 546 35.80 -44.38 -8.57
N GLN A 547 36.47 -43.39 -8.00
CA GLN A 547 36.27 -41.96 -8.24
C GLN A 547 37.38 -41.43 -9.15
N ASN A 548 37.04 -40.57 -10.08
CA ASN A 548 38.03 -39.79 -10.84
C ASN A 548 38.53 -38.60 -10.02
N GLU A 549 39.60 -37.91 -10.49
CA GLU A 549 40.20 -36.78 -9.78
C GLU A 549 39.19 -35.64 -9.51
N ASN A 550 38.28 -35.33 -10.45
CA ASN A 550 37.30 -34.29 -10.27
C ASN A 550 36.21 -34.66 -9.25
N GLU A 551 35.78 -35.91 -9.25
CA GLU A 551 34.81 -36.46 -8.29
C GLU A 551 35.40 -36.44 -6.86
N THR A 552 36.66 -36.88 -6.71
CA THR A 552 37.36 -36.81 -5.43
C THR A 552 37.50 -35.39 -4.94
N TYR A 553 37.89 -34.46 -5.83
CA TYR A 553 38.01 -33.04 -5.49
C TYR A 553 36.65 -32.45 -5.04
N LEU A 554 35.57 -32.73 -5.72
CA LEU A 554 34.24 -32.22 -5.34
C LEU A 554 33.78 -32.74 -3.99
N LEU A 555 34.01 -34.03 -3.72
CA LEU A 555 33.66 -34.66 -2.45
C LEU A 555 34.49 -34.09 -1.30
N ASP A 556 35.79 -33.90 -1.49
CA ASP A 556 36.71 -33.32 -0.50
C ASP A 556 36.33 -31.86 -0.25
N LEU A 557 36.02 -31.11 -1.27
CA LEU A 557 35.57 -29.73 -1.18
C LEU A 557 34.26 -29.60 -0.39
N PHE A 558 33.28 -30.46 -0.66
CA PHE A 558 32.04 -30.48 0.12
C PHE A 558 32.30 -30.86 1.58
N ASN A 559 33.09 -31.90 1.82
CA ASN A 559 33.44 -32.37 3.18
C ASN A 559 34.24 -31.33 3.96
N LYS A 560 35.09 -30.53 3.33
CA LYS A 560 35.77 -29.39 3.95
C LYS A 560 34.79 -28.48 4.70
N TYR A 561 33.67 -28.14 4.05
CA TYR A 561 32.64 -27.29 4.66
C TYR A 561 31.68 -28.07 5.56
N TYR A 562 31.33 -29.30 5.20
CA TYR A 562 30.43 -30.14 5.97
C TYR A 562 31.02 -30.53 7.34
N LEU A 563 32.29 -30.90 7.41
CA LEU A 563 32.93 -31.36 8.62
C LEU A 563 33.41 -30.22 9.54
N ASN A 564 33.78 -29.07 8.98
CA ASN A 564 34.31 -27.92 9.71
C ASN A 564 33.28 -27.06 10.45
N MET A 565 31.99 -27.40 10.43
CA MET A 565 30.92 -26.68 11.16
C MET A 565 31.11 -26.58 12.68
N SER A 566 32.12 -27.23 13.26
CA SER A 566 32.27 -27.37 14.71
C SER A 566 33.47 -26.64 15.32
N ASN A 567 34.29 -25.93 14.56
CA ASN A 567 35.52 -25.30 15.06
C ASN A 567 35.42 -23.77 15.27
N GLY A 568 34.20 -23.24 15.42
CA GLY A 568 33.99 -21.88 15.87
C GLY A 568 33.68 -21.83 17.35
N ASN A 569 34.72 -21.70 18.18
CA ASN A 569 34.89 -21.38 19.60
C ASN A 569 35.59 -22.49 20.41
N GLU A 570 36.91 -22.51 20.37
CA GLU A 570 37.76 -22.62 21.54
C GLU A 570 38.26 -21.25 21.98
#